data_4df57beb230ef397b15a5a111107f07d
#
_entry.id   4df57beb230ef397b15a5a111107f07d
#
_cell.length_a   1.000
_cell.length_b   1.000
_cell.length_c   1.000
_cell.angle_alpha   90.00
_cell.angle_beta   90.00
_cell.angle_gamma   90.00
#
_symmetry.space_group_name_H-M   'P 1'
#
loop_
_entity.id
_entity.type
_entity.pdbx_description
1 polymer ?
#
loop_
_entity_poly.entity_id
_entity_poly.type
_entity_poly.pdbx_seq_one_letter_code
_entity_poly.pdbx_strand_id
1 'polypeptide(L)'
;MRYYTWIMLLSLFTSCTHHQAVESNQRGMDYITREQPRKALEEFNHAISLDSDFLSAYYNRAIVRANLKQNEEALKDMNYVIANVPDHALAYYNRGIIHENLGQPTQAIQDYSHAINLQPDLLEAYHYRGIVRYGMKDLDGALADYNKAISLGLKSSAVYFNRGVIFHQKGQLSDAIESYSRSIEIDPSNARAYYNRAISKLVIDNYKEALQDLEISKRLGYSKAAEVISQYY
;
A
#
# COMPACT_ATOMS: atom_id res chain seq x y z
N MET A 1 53.24 11.71 -17.93
CA MET A 1 52.96 10.31 -17.57
C MET A 1 52.43 10.10 -16.15
N ARG A 2 52.80 10.83 -15.10
CA ARG A 2 52.32 10.63 -13.72
C ARG A 2 50.83 10.97 -13.48
N TYR A 3 50.25 11.91 -14.22
CA TYR A 3 48.81 12.26 -14.07
C TYR A 3 47.84 11.18 -14.57
N TYR A 4 48.15 10.47 -15.65
CA TYR A 4 47.32 9.42 -16.20
C TYR A 4 47.25 8.17 -15.32
N THR A 5 48.32 7.85 -14.59
CA THR A 5 48.34 6.72 -13.64
C THR A 5 47.47 6.96 -12.40
N TRP A 6 47.35 8.18 -11.92
CA TRP A 6 46.50 8.55 -10.79
C TRP A 6 45.01 8.50 -11.16
N ILE A 7 44.64 8.94 -12.38
CA ILE A 7 43.26 8.90 -12.87
C ILE A 7 42.82 7.45 -13.08
N MET A 8 43.67 6.57 -13.64
CA MET A 8 43.36 5.15 -13.79
C MET A 8 43.25 4.44 -12.44
N LEU A 9 44.10 4.73 -11.48
CA LEU A 9 43.98 4.15 -10.13
C LEU A 9 42.73 4.61 -9.39
N LEU A 10 42.36 5.89 -9.50
CA LEU A 10 41.09 6.39 -8.94
C LEU A 10 39.88 5.69 -9.56
N SER A 11 39.83 5.53 -10.89
CA SER A 11 38.71 4.89 -11.58
C SER A 11 38.59 3.39 -11.25
N LEU A 12 39.70 2.68 -11.05
CA LEU A 12 39.71 1.29 -10.59
C LEU A 12 39.25 1.18 -9.13
N PHE A 13 39.63 2.12 -8.28
CA PHE A 13 39.23 2.14 -6.87
C PHE A 13 37.70 2.40 -6.74
N THR A 14 37.17 3.38 -7.46
CA THR A 14 35.73 3.69 -7.47
C THR A 14 34.90 2.54 -8.05
N SER A 15 35.41 1.85 -9.09
CA SER A 15 34.74 0.67 -9.65
C SER A 15 34.72 -0.49 -8.66
N CYS A 16 35.78 -0.71 -7.88
CA CYS A 16 35.86 -1.76 -6.88
C CYS A 16 34.93 -1.48 -5.68
N THR A 17 34.89 -0.25 -5.17
CA THR A 17 33.99 0.14 -4.06
C THR A 17 32.53 0.09 -4.48
N HIS A 18 32.20 0.52 -5.70
CA HIS A 18 30.83 0.39 -6.22
C HIS A 18 30.39 -1.09 -6.34
N HIS A 19 31.28 -1.98 -6.80
CA HIS A 19 30.96 -3.41 -6.87
C HIS A 19 30.68 -3.99 -5.47
N GLN A 20 31.48 -3.65 -4.48
CA GLN A 20 31.26 -4.05 -3.08
C GLN A 20 29.95 -3.47 -2.51
N ALA A 21 29.58 -2.24 -2.88
CA ALA A 21 28.31 -1.64 -2.51
C ALA A 21 27.12 -2.41 -3.08
N VAL A 22 27.21 -2.84 -4.36
CA VAL A 22 26.19 -3.68 -5.00
C VAL A 22 26.05 -5.02 -4.27
N GLU A 23 27.15 -5.69 -3.94
CA GLU A 23 27.13 -6.95 -3.18
C GLU A 23 26.49 -6.78 -1.80
N SER A 24 26.83 -5.70 -1.07
CA SER A 24 26.22 -5.39 0.22
C SER A 24 24.71 -5.16 0.07
N ASN A 25 24.27 -4.38 -0.93
CA ASN A 25 22.87 -4.17 -1.19
C ASN A 25 22.14 -5.50 -1.49
N GLN A 26 22.77 -6.40 -2.26
CA GLN A 26 22.20 -7.73 -2.54
C GLN A 26 22.05 -8.56 -1.25
N ARG A 27 23.09 -8.58 -0.38
CA ARG A 27 22.98 -9.25 0.94
C ARG A 27 21.88 -8.64 1.80
N GLY A 28 21.69 -7.31 1.73
CA GLY A 28 20.57 -6.63 2.39
C GLY A 28 19.21 -7.15 1.91
N MET A 29 19.03 -7.30 0.60
CA MET A 29 17.82 -7.88 0.01
C MET A 29 17.62 -9.34 0.42
N ASP A 30 18.69 -10.14 0.49
CA ASP A 30 18.63 -11.52 0.97
C ASP A 30 18.21 -11.60 2.46
N TYR A 31 18.62 -10.63 3.28
CA TYR A 31 18.14 -10.54 4.66
C TYR A 31 16.65 -10.15 4.75
N ILE A 32 16.13 -9.35 3.82
CA ILE A 32 14.69 -9.08 3.74
C ILE A 32 13.91 -10.36 3.47
N THR A 33 14.34 -11.18 2.50
CA THR A 33 13.67 -12.46 2.19
C THR A 33 13.69 -13.46 3.35
N ARG A 34 14.67 -13.32 4.27
CA ARG A 34 14.80 -14.12 5.50
C ARG A 34 14.14 -13.47 6.73
N GLU A 35 13.35 -12.43 6.53
CA GLU A 35 12.66 -11.69 7.60
C GLU A 35 13.60 -11.14 8.69
N GLN A 36 14.81 -10.72 8.29
CA GLN A 36 15.84 -10.17 9.18
C GLN A 36 16.10 -8.67 8.88
N PRO A 37 15.11 -7.78 9.10
CA PRO A 37 15.19 -6.38 8.64
C PRO A 37 16.32 -5.58 9.31
N ARG A 38 16.73 -5.91 10.53
CA ARG A 38 17.85 -5.22 11.19
C ARG A 38 19.17 -5.49 10.49
N LYS A 39 19.44 -6.75 10.10
CA LYS A 39 20.64 -7.09 9.32
C LYS A 39 20.60 -6.49 7.91
N ALA A 40 19.41 -6.42 7.31
CA ALA A 40 19.27 -5.72 6.06
C ALA A 40 19.67 -4.24 6.15
N LEU A 41 19.29 -3.54 7.24
CA LEU A 41 19.73 -2.16 7.48
C LEU A 41 21.25 -2.02 7.62
N GLU A 42 21.92 -2.96 8.30
CA GLU A 42 23.38 -2.98 8.42
C GLU A 42 24.04 -3.07 7.04
N GLU A 43 23.55 -3.96 6.18
CA GLU A 43 24.10 -4.12 4.83
C GLU A 43 23.80 -2.91 3.92
N PHE A 44 22.59 -2.32 3.97
CA PHE A 44 22.32 -1.10 3.22
C PHE A 44 23.13 0.09 3.71
N ASN A 45 23.36 0.22 5.03
CA ASN A 45 24.26 1.22 5.58
C ASN A 45 25.71 1.01 5.08
N HIS A 46 26.16 -0.26 5.04
CA HIS A 46 27.48 -0.58 4.53
C HIS A 46 27.59 -0.27 3.04
N ALA A 47 26.56 -0.61 2.22
CA ALA A 47 26.53 -0.25 0.82
C ALA A 47 26.67 1.26 0.58
N ILE A 48 25.93 2.08 1.36
CA ILE A 48 25.99 3.54 1.28
C ILE A 48 27.34 4.08 1.76
N SER A 49 28.00 3.42 2.72
CA SER A 49 29.34 3.83 3.17
C SER A 49 30.43 3.57 2.13
N LEU A 50 30.23 2.56 1.28
CA LEU A 50 31.13 2.23 0.17
C LEU A 50 30.89 3.11 -1.06
N ASP A 51 29.65 3.44 -1.32
CA ASP A 51 29.21 4.30 -2.43
C ASP A 51 28.05 5.20 -1.94
N SER A 52 28.37 6.45 -1.64
CA SER A 52 27.42 7.43 -1.12
C SER A 52 26.33 7.84 -2.10
N ASP A 53 26.49 7.55 -3.40
CA ASP A 53 25.55 7.89 -4.46
C ASP A 53 24.73 6.67 -4.91
N PHE A 54 24.87 5.52 -4.22
CA PHE A 54 24.17 4.30 -4.59
C PHE A 54 22.69 4.33 -4.21
N LEU A 55 21.87 4.93 -5.06
CA LEU A 55 20.45 5.23 -4.85
C LEU A 55 19.61 3.99 -4.50
N SER A 56 19.93 2.83 -5.08
CA SER A 56 19.20 1.58 -4.77
C SER A 56 19.31 1.21 -3.28
N ALA A 57 20.45 1.45 -2.64
CA ALA A 57 20.61 1.18 -1.22
C ALA A 57 19.79 2.14 -0.34
N TYR A 58 19.71 3.43 -0.70
CA TYR A 58 18.81 4.38 -0.04
C TYR A 58 17.36 3.98 -0.19
N TYR A 59 16.93 3.62 -1.40
CA TYR A 59 15.56 3.19 -1.67
C TYR A 59 15.17 1.97 -0.83
N ASN A 60 16.01 0.93 -0.83
CA ASN A 60 15.77 -0.29 -0.06
C ASN A 60 15.80 -0.03 1.45
N ARG A 61 16.74 0.80 1.91
CA ARG A 61 16.84 1.21 3.32
C ARG A 61 15.61 1.98 3.77
N ALA A 62 15.08 2.89 2.94
CA ALA A 62 13.87 3.63 3.22
C ALA A 62 12.67 2.71 3.46
N ILE A 63 12.48 1.70 2.60
CA ILE A 63 11.38 0.73 2.73
C ILE A 63 11.53 -0.05 4.05
N VAL A 64 12.72 -0.53 4.38
CA VAL A 64 12.95 -1.27 5.63
C VAL A 64 12.73 -0.38 6.85
N ARG A 65 13.21 0.86 6.82
CA ARG A 65 12.99 1.84 7.89
C ARG A 65 11.51 2.11 8.12
N ALA A 66 10.73 2.31 7.05
CA ALA A 66 9.29 2.51 7.14
C ALA A 66 8.57 1.32 7.79
N ASN A 67 8.95 0.08 7.42
CA ASN A 67 8.42 -1.14 8.03
C ASN A 67 8.79 -1.26 9.53
N LEU A 68 9.96 -0.73 9.92
CA LEU A 68 10.40 -0.67 11.31
C LEU A 68 9.88 0.58 12.05
N LYS A 69 8.97 1.37 11.45
CA LYS A 69 8.41 2.60 12.00
C LYS A 69 9.43 3.75 12.22
N GLN A 70 10.57 3.69 11.56
CA GLN A 70 11.58 4.76 11.49
C GLN A 70 11.23 5.70 10.33
N ASN A 71 10.04 6.32 10.43
CA ASN A 71 9.43 6.99 9.27
C ASN A 71 10.16 8.29 8.88
N GLU A 72 10.70 9.05 9.83
CA GLU A 72 11.45 10.27 9.56
C GLU A 72 12.77 9.99 8.81
N GLU A 73 13.48 8.93 9.20
CA GLU A 73 14.70 8.50 8.51
C GLU A 73 14.40 7.89 7.15
N ALA A 74 13.28 7.16 7.04
CA ALA A 74 12.79 6.63 5.77
C ALA A 74 12.45 7.76 4.79
N LEU A 75 11.81 8.82 5.28
CA LEU A 75 11.47 10.00 4.48
C LEU A 75 12.71 10.72 3.93
N LYS A 76 13.77 10.83 4.76
CA LYS A 76 15.05 11.43 4.31
C LYS A 76 15.68 10.64 3.17
N ASP A 77 15.75 9.32 3.31
CA ASP A 77 16.29 8.44 2.28
C ASP A 77 15.47 8.52 0.98
N MET A 78 14.13 8.48 1.09
CA MET A 78 13.27 8.52 -0.08
C MET A 78 13.29 9.88 -0.78
N ASN A 79 13.42 10.98 -0.03
CA ASN A 79 13.63 12.31 -0.59
C ASN A 79 14.95 12.39 -1.36
N TYR A 80 16.01 11.75 -0.86
CA TYR A 80 17.29 11.68 -1.58
C TYR A 80 17.15 10.93 -2.90
N VAL A 81 16.45 9.80 -2.92
CA VAL A 81 16.18 9.05 -4.16
C VAL A 81 15.41 9.89 -5.16
N ILE A 82 14.32 10.54 -4.75
CA ILE A 82 13.47 11.36 -5.64
C ILE A 82 14.22 12.58 -6.16
N ALA A 83 15.06 13.21 -5.35
CA ALA A 83 15.87 14.35 -5.79
C ALA A 83 16.84 13.99 -6.92
N ASN A 84 17.35 12.74 -6.92
CA ASN A 84 18.30 12.27 -7.95
C ASN A 84 17.61 11.56 -9.13
N VAL A 85 16.39 11.01 -8.93
CA VAL A 85 15.58 10.34 -9.97
C VAL A 85 14.13 10.81 -9.87
N PRO A 86 13.82 12.02 -10.44
CA PRO A 86 12.49 12.62 -10.30
C PRO A 86 11.36 11.88 -11.03
N ASP A 87 11.66 10.93 -11.89
CA ASP A 87 10.71 10.12 -12.65
C ASP A 87 10.53 8.69 -12.08
N HIS A 88 10.97 8.45 -10.85
CA HIS A 88 10.87 7.14 -10.19
C HIS A 88 9.49 6.97 -9.54
N ALA A 89 8.50 6.45 -10.27
CA ALA A 89 7.11 6.27 -9.80
C ALA A 89 7.01 5.52 -8.46
N LEU A 90 7.75 4.42 -8.29
CA LEU A 90 7.72 3.63 -7.05
C LEU A 90 8.33 4.37 -5.86
N ALA A 91 9.23 5.33 -6.06
CA ALA A 91 9.76 6.14 -4.96
C ALA A 91 8.68 7.09 -4.42
N TYR A 92 7.90 7.72 -5.29
CA TYR A 92 6.75 8.52 -4.86
C TYR A 92 5.69 7.63 -4.17
N TYR A 93 5.37 6.47 -4.72
CA TYR A 93 4.44 5.55 -4.10
C TYR A 93 4.88 5.17 -2.66
N ASN A 94 6.14 4.78 -2.47
CA ASN A 94 6.66 4.42 -1.15
C ASN A 94 6.76 5.64 -0.21
N ARG A 95 7.06 6.85 -0.72
CA ARG A 95 7.02 8.07 0.09
C ARG A 95 5.59 8.41 0.52
N GLY A 96 4.61 8.14 -0.32
CA GLY A 96 3.18 8.23 0.04
C GLY A 96 2.84 7.34 1.23
N ILE A 97 3.31 6.09 1.25
CA ILE A 97 3.14 5.18 2.41
C ILE A 97 3.82 5.74 3.66
N ILE A 98 5.03 6.31 3.52
CA ILE A 98 5.74 6.93 4.64
C ILE A 98 4.94 8.13 5.18
N HIS A 99 4.37 8.97 4.30
CA HIS A 99 3.51 10.09 4.72
C HIS A 99 2.23 9.60 5.41
N GLU A 100 1.60 8.51 4.98
CA GLU A 100 0.49 7.90 5.73
C GLU A 100 0.92 7.48 7.14
N ASN A 101 2.04 6.78 7.27
CA ASN A 101 2.58 6.37 8.57
C ASN A 101 2.88 7.54 9.51
N LEU A 102 3.20 8.71 8.95
CA LEU A 102 3.42 9.97 9.68
C LEU A 102 2.12 10.75 9.96
N GLY A 103 0.95 10.24 9.54
CA GLY A 103 -0.32 10.95 9.68
C GLY A 103 -0.44 12.19 8.80
N GLN A 104 0.17 12.18 7.62
CA GLN A 104 0.22 13.27 6.66
C GLN A 104 -0.58 12.93 5.37
N PRO A 105 -1.92 12.83 5.44
CA PRO A 105 -2.74 12.31 4.34
C PRO A 105 -2.69 13.17 3.08
N THR A 106 -2.55 14.49 3.22
CA THR A 106 -2.46 15.38 2.05
C THR A 106 -1.20 15.13 1.24
N GLN A 107 -0.07 14.97 1.89
CA GLN A 107 1.21 14.64 1.26
C GLN A 107 1.17 13.24 0.63
N ALA A 108 0.55 12.27 1.30
CA ALA A 108 0.36 10.93 0.76
C ALA A 108 -0.43 10.96 -0.56
N ILE A 109 -1.56 11.70 -0.63
CA ILE A 109 -2.35 11.85 -1.85
C ILE A 109 -1.54 12.51 -2.97
N GLN A 110 -0.73 13.52 -2.66
CA GLN A 110 0.13 14.17 -3.65
C GLN A 110 1.14 13.18 -4.23
N ASP A 111 1.80 12.40 -3.39
CA ASP A 111 2.79 11.42 -3.81
C ASP A 111 2.18 10.27 -4.61
N TYR A 112 1.06 9.70 -4.18
CA TYR A 112 0.35 8.69 -4.97
C TYR A 112 -0.12 9.25 -6.32
N SER A 113 -0.56 10.51 -6.35
CA SER A 113 -0.97 11.15 -7.61
C SER A 113 0.21 11.35 -8.54
N HIS A 114 1.39 11.69 -8.00
CA HIS A 114 2.61 11.79 -8.78
C HIS A 114 3.06 10.43 -9.33
N ALA A 115 3.02 9.39 -8.50
CA ALA A 115 3.31 8.01 -8.92
C ALA A 115 2.37 7.56 -10.06
N ILE A 116 1.07 7.85 -9.97
CA ILE A 116 0.07 7.54 -10.99
C ILE A 116 0.34 8.31 -12.29
N ASN A 117 0.76 9.57 -12.22
CA ASN A 117 1.09 10.36 -13.40
C ASN A 117 2.30 9.80 -14.14
N LEU A 118 3.30 9.30 -13.40
CA LEU A 118 4.49 8.65 -13.95
C LEU A 118 4.20 7.24 -14.48
N GLN A 119 3.36 6.49 -13.75
CA GLN A 119 3.00 5.11 -14.08
C GLN A 119 1.48 4.90 -13.93
N PRO A 120 0.67 5.14 -15.00
CA PRO A 120 -0.79 5.09 -14.94
C PRO A 120 -1.42 3.71 -14.71
N ASP A 121 -0.63 2.65 -14.75
CA ASP A 121 -1.04 1.26 -14.47
C ASP A 121 -0.61 0.76 -13.08
N LEU A 122 0.00 1.61 -12.25
CA LEU A 122 0.37 1.27 -10.86
C LEU A 122 -0.88 1.17 -9.98
N LEU A 123 -1.50 -0.01 -10.00
CA LEU A 123 -2.78 -0.29 -9.31
C LEU A 123 -2.69 -0.06 -7.79
N GLU A 124 -1.53 -0.31 -7.18
CA GLU A 124 -1.29 -0.10 -5.75
C GLU A 124 -1.44 1.38 -5.37
N ALA A 125 -0.95 2.30 -6.21
CA ALA A 125 -1.05 3.73 -5.94
C ALA A 125 -2.51 4.22 -5.94
N TYR A 126 -3.35 3.72 -6.86
CA TYR A 126 -4.79 3.98 -6.81
C TYR A 126 -5.43 3.41 -5.57
N HIS A 127 -5.11 2.17 -5.22
CA HIS A 127 -5.65 1.52 -4.03
C HIS A 127 -5.38 2.32 -2.75
N TYR A 128 -4.12 2.65 -2.50
CA TYR A 128 -3.72 3.38 -1.29
C TYR A 128 -4.25 4.82 -1.30
N ARG A 129 -4.21 5.52 -2.46
CA ARG A 129 -4.84 6.85 -2.56
C ARG A 129 -6.34 6.80 -2.25
N GLY A 130 -7.04 5.78 -2.73
CA GLY A 130 -8.44 5.54 -2.40
C GLY A 130 -8.69 5.34 -0.91
N ILE A 131 -7.83 4.61 -0.20
CA ILE A 131 -7.90 4.45 1.26
C ILE A 131 -7.76 5.81 1.96
N VAL A 132 -6.75 6.59 1.59
CA VAL A 132 -6.51 7.90 2.21
C VAL A 132 -7.67 8.86 1.94
N ARG A 133 -8.18 8.91 0.70
CA ARG A 133 -9.33 9.73 0.32
C ARG A 133 -10.59 9.34 1.10
N TYR A 134 -10.84 8.05 1.27
CA TYR A 134 -11.94 7.56 2.10
C TYR A 134 -11.81 8.06 3.55
N GLY A 135 -10.62 7.97 4.14
CA GLY A 135 -10.34 8.51 5.47
C GLY A 135 -10.58 10.02 5.57
N MET A 136 -10.32 10.77 4.52
CA MET A 136 -10.57 12.20 4.41
C MET A 136 -12.03 12.55 4.02
N LYS A 137 -12.92 11.56 3.88
CA LYS A 137 -14.32 11.74 3.46
C LYS A 137 -14.51 12.20 2.00
N ASP A 138 -13.47 12.11 1.18
CA ASP A 138 -13.58 12.23 -0.28
C ASP A 138 -14.09 10.90 -0.86
N LEU A 139 -15.40 10.65 -0.70
CA LEU A 139 -16.01 9.39 -1.09
C LEU A 139 -16.01 9.18 -2.61
N ASP A 140 -16.20 10.25 -3.37
CA ASP A 140 -16.21 10.17 -4.85
C ASP A 140 -14.81 9.91 -5.39
N GLY A 141 -13.80 10.59 -4.88
CA GLY A 141 -12.41 10.34 -5.23
C GLY A 141 -11.95 8.93 -4.84
N ALA A 142 -12.34 8.45 -3.66
CA ALA A 142 -12.04 7.10 -3.21
C ALA A 142 -12.69 6.05 -4.12
N LEU A 143 -13.97 6.25 -4.49
CA LEU A 143 -14.69 5.34 -5.37
C LEU A 143 -14.06 5.27 -6.78
N ALA A 144 -13.67 6.43 -7.34
CA ALA A 144 -12.97 6.50 -8.61
C ALA A 144 -11.64 5.72 -8.57
N ASP A 145 -10.87 5.88 -7.49
CA ASP A 145 -9.59 5.19 -7.30
C ASP A 145 -9.77 3.67 -7.14
N TYR A 146 -10.72 3.22 -6.31
CA TYR A 146 -11.01 1.78 -6.18
C TYR A 146 -11.48 1.16 -7.50
N ASN A 147 -12.35 1.83 -8.25
CA ASN A 147 -12.79 1.35 -9.55
C ASN A 147 -11.61 1.24 -10.53
N LYS A 148 -10.70 2.22 -10.53
CA LYS A 148 -9.52 2.17 -11.38
C LYS A 148 -8.58 1.03 -10.99
N ALA A 149 -8.28 0.85 -9.69
CA ALA A 149 -7.47 -0.27 -9.22
C ALA A 149 -8.07 -1.63 -9.62
N ILE A 150 -9.39 -1.80 -9.49
CA ILE A 150 -10.11 -3.02 -9.93
C ILE A 150 -9.98 -3.20 -11.45
N SER A 151 -10.16 -2.14 -12.24
CA SER A 151 -10.03 -2.21 -13.71
C SER A 151 -8.63 -2.58 -14.19
N LEU A 152 -7.61 -2.26 -13.38
CA LEU A 152 -6.22 -2.66 -13.59
C LEU A 152 -5.91 -4.08 -13.10
N GLY A 153 -6.91 -4.79 -12.57
CA GLY A 153 -6.78 -6.19 -12.18
C GLY A 153 -6.61 -6.46 -10.69
N LEU A 154 -6.73 -5.44 -9.83
CA LEU A 154 -6.66 -5.65 -8.38
C LEU A 154 -7.81 -6.54 -7.89
N LYS A 155 -7.46 -7.72 -7.37
CA LYS A 155 -8.39 -8.67 -6.74
C LYS A 155 -8.16 -8.65 -5.23
N SER A 156 -8.85 -7.78 -4.52
CA SER A 156 -8.74 -7.63 -3.07
C SER A 156 -10.13 -7.56 -2.43
N SER A 157 -10.40 -8.48 -1.50
CA SER A 157 -11.64 -8.47 -0.70
C SER A 157 -11.85 -7.13 0.00
N ALA A 158 -10.77 -6.55 0.54
CA ALA A 158 -10.81 -5.27 1.23
C ALA A 158 -11.24 -4.10 0.31
N VAL A 159 -10.78 -4.08 -0.93
CA VAL A 159 -11.15 -3.03 -1.89
C VAL A 159 -12.63 -3.11 -2.24
N TYR A 160 -13.12 -4.30 -2.55
CA TYR A 160 -14.54 -4.49 -2.81
C TYR A 160 -15.38 -4.19 -1.58
N PHE A 161 -14.95 -4.58 -0.39
CA PHE A 161 -15.61 -4.24 0.86
C PHE A 161 -15.70 -2.71 1.05
N ASN A 162 -14.60 -1.99 0.92
CA ASN A 162 -14.57 -0.53 1.09
C ASN A 162 -15.43 0.18 0.03
N ARG A 163 -15.39 -0.31 -1.21
CA ARG A 163 -16.27 0.19 -2.28
C ARG A 163 -17.75 0.00 -1.91
N GLY A 164 -18.10 -1.16 -1.39
CA GLY A 164 -19.46 -1.44 -0.90
C GLY A 164 -19.88 -0.51 0.23
N VAL A 165 -18.99 -0.20 1.16
CA VAL A 165 -19.25 0.76 2.25
C VAL A 165 -19.55 2.15 1.69
N ILE A 166 -18.79 2.60 0.70
CA ILE A 166 -19.03 3.91 0.06
C ILE A 166 -20.38 3.91 -0.66
N PHE A 167 -20.69 2.89 -1.44
CA PHE A 167 -21.99 2.78 -2.13
C PHE A 167 -23.17 2.78 -1.15
N HIS A 168 -23.04 2.03 -0.05
CA HIS A 168 -24.05 2.03 1.01
C HIS A 168 -24.26 3.44 1.61
N GLN A 169 -23.18 4.15 1.95
CA GLN A 169 -23.23 5.52 2.48
C GLN A 169 -23.86 6.51 1.50
N LYS A 170 -23.74 6.27 0.19
CA LYS A 170 -24.35 7.07 -0.87
C LYS A 170 -25.80 6.64 -1.19
N GLY A 171 -26.34 5.64 -0.50
CA GLY A 171 -27.68 5.10 -0.77
C GLY A 171 -27.77 4.24 -2.04
N GLN A 172 -26.65 3.92 -2.68
CA GLN A 172 -26.57 3.08 -3.87
C GLN A 172 -26.54 1.59 -3.46
N LEU A 173 -27.67 1.11 -2.93
CA LEU A 173 -27.73 -0.16 -2.20
C LEU A 173 -27.47 -1.38 -3.09
N SER A 174 -27.91 -1.37 -4.35
CA SER A 174 -27.64 -2.44 -5.30
C SER A 174 -26.15 -2.59 -5.60
N ASP A 175 -25.44 -1.48 -5.82
CA ASP A 175 -23.99 -1.46 -6.06
C ASP A 175 -23.22 -1.88 -4.80
N ALA A 176 -23.73 -1.51 -3.61
CA ALA A 176 -23.18 -1.94 -2.34
C ALA A 176 -23.27 -3.48 -2.19
N ILE A 177 -24.45 -4.06 -2.42
CA ILE A 177 -24.69 -5.50 -2.33
C ILE A 177 -23.80 -6.26 -3.33
N GLU A 178 -23.66 -5.77 -4.56
CA GLU A 178 -22.74 -6.36 -5.55
C GLU A 178 -21.30 -6.32 -5.04
N SER A 179 -20.85 -5.17 -4.54
CA SER A 179 -19.48 -4.99 -4.06
C SER A 179 -19.17 -5.91 -2.86
N TYR A 180 -20.09 -6.01 -1.89
CA TYR A 180 -19.92 -6.95 -0.77
C TYR A 180 -19.94 -8.40 -1.25
N SER A 181 -20.73 -8.74 -2.27
CA SER A 181 -20.76 -10.08 -2.86
C SER A 181 -19.40 -10.44 -3.46
N ARG A 182 -18.78 -9.51 -4.21
CA ARG A 182 -17.41 -9.70 -4.72
C ARG A 182 -16.38 -9.82 -3.62
N SER A 183 -16.53 -9.05 -2.54
CA SER A 183 -15.66 -9.20 -1.36
C SER A 183 -15.75 -10.60 -0.76
N ILE A 184 -16.96 -11.13 -0.62
CA ILE A 184 -17.25 -12.47 -0.07
C ILE A 184 -16.75 -13.59 -1.01
N GLU A 185 -16.88 -13.43 -2.32
CA GLU A 185 -16.34 -14.39 -3.30
C GLU A 185 -14.83 -14.54 -3.18
N ILE A 186 -14.11 -13.44 -2.89
CA ILE A 186 -12.65 -13.45 -2.71
C ILE A 186 -12.26 -13.98 -1.33
N ASP A 187 -12.99 -13.56 -0.29
CA ASP A 187 -12.76 -13.97 1.10
C ASP A 187 -14.09 -14.37 1.76
N PRO A 188 -14.47 -15.65 1.69
CA PRO A 188 -15.67 -16.16 2.33
C PRO A 188 -15.68 -16.10 3.88
N SER A 189 -14.55 -15.79 4.50
CA SER A 189 -14.42 -15.61 5.95
C SER A 189 -14.66 -14.17 6.42
N ASN A 190 -14.87 -13.22 5.50
CA ASN A 190 -15.12 -11.82 5.83
C ASN A 190 -16.51 -11.61 6.45
N ALA A 191 -16.61 -11.85 7.76
CA ALA A 191 -17.86 -11.69 8.52
C ALA A 191 -18.50 -10.30 8.37
N ARG A 192 -17.67 -9.25 8.26
CA ARG A 192 -18.14 -7.87 8.10
C ARG A 192 -18.80 -7.63 6.74
N ALA A 193 -18.33 -8.30 5.69
CA ALA A 193 -18.93 -8.18 4.36
C ALA A 193 -20.34 -8.79 4.32
N TYR A 194 -20.52 -9.96 4.94
CA TYR A 194 -21.87 -10.54 5.12
C TYR A 194 -22.79 -9.61 5.93
N TYR A 195 -22.32 -9.09 7.05
CA TYR A 195 -23.10 -8.16 7.87
C TYR A 195 -23.52 -6.93 7.07
N ASN A 196 -22.60 -6.24 6.42
CA ASN A 196 -22.88 -5.01 5.69
C ASN A 196 -23.78 -5.28 4.46
N ARG A 197 -23.62 -6.44 3.81
CA ARG A 197 -24.53 -6.86 2.73
C ARG A 197 -25.95 -7.09 3.26
N ALA A 198 -26.08 -7.73 4.41
CA ALA A 198 -27.36 -7.91 5.09
C ALA A 198 -28.02 -6.58 5.44
N ILE A 199 -27.26 -5.63 6.02
CA ILE A 199 -27.80 -4.29 6.33
C ILE A 199 -28.29 -3.59 5.06
N SER A 200 -27.54 -3.68 3.95
CA SER A 200 -27.98 -3.11 2.67
C SER A 200 -29.25 -3.78 2.15
N LYS A 201 -29.39 -5.11 2.31
CA LYS A 201 -30.58 -5.88 1.94
C LYS A 201 -31.80 -5.54 2.81
N LEU A 202 -31.61 -5.29 4.13
CA LEU A 202 -32.69 -4.86 5.01
C LEU A 202 -33.28 -3.52 4.57
N VAL A 203 -32.46 -2.59 4.11
CA VAL A 203 -32.91 -1.26 3.66
C VAL A 203 -33.77 -1.34 2.39
N ILE A 204 -33.64 -2.41 1.58
CA ILE A 204 -34.43 -2.67 0.39
C ILE A 204 -35.51 -3.78 0.60
N ASP A 205 -35.86 -4.03 1.88
CA ASP A 205 -36.87 -4.99 2.31
C ASP A 205 -36.64 -6.45 1.88
N ASN A 206 -35.36 -6.82 1.57
CA ASN A 206 -34.98 -8.20 1.27
C ASN A 206 -34.64 -8.98 2.55
N TYR A 207 -35.64 -9.15 3.42
CA TYR A 207 -35.45 -9.71 4.78
C TYR A 207 -34.93 -11.14 4.78
N LYS A 208 -35.40 -12.00 3.86
CA LYS A 208 -35.03 -13.42 3.82
C LYS A 208 -33.54 -13.61 3.55
N GLU A 209 -33.00 -12.94 2.56
CA GLU A 209 -31.60 -13.05 2.22
C GLU A 209 -30.70 -12.28 3.23
N ALA A 210 -31.23 -11.22 3.84
CA ALA A 210 -30.53 -10.51 4.90
C ALA A 210 -30.33 -11.39 6.13
N LEU A 211 -31.36 -12.14 6.55
CA LEU A 211 -31.24 -13.10 7.66
C LEU A 211 -30.19 -14.17 7.40
N GLN A 212 -30.15 -14.72 6.17
CA GLN A 212 -29.11 -15.69 5.80
C GLN A 212 -27.69 -15.13 5.98
N ASP A 213 -27.46 -13.92 5.48
CA ASP A 213 -26.18 -13.23 5.60
C ASP A 213 -25.84 -12.93 7.08
N LEU A 214 -26.81 -12.49 7.89
CA LEU A 214 -26.62 -12.24 9.34
C LEU A 214 -26.25 -13.52 10.09
N GLU A 215 -26.90 -14.64 9.78
CA GLU A 215 -26.60 -15.93 10.41
C GLU A 215 -25.18 -16.41 10.04
N ILE A 216 -24.74 -16.19 8.80
CA ILE A 216 -23.36 -16.49 8.40
C ILE A 216 -22.40 -15.57 9.14
N SER A 217 -22.64 -14.27 9.16
CA SER A 217 -21.81 -13.30 9.87
C SER A 217 -21.66 -13.61 11.34
N LYS A 218 -22.75 -14.01 12.02
CA LYS A 218 -22.77 -14.45 13.42
C LYS A 218 -21.92 -15.70 13.62
N ARG A 219 -22.06 -16.72 12.77
CA ARG A 219 -21.24 -17.94 12.81
C ARG A 219 -19.74 -17.68 12.62
N LEU A 220 -19.40 -16.65 11.81
CA LEU A 220 -18.04 -16.18 11.64
C LEU A 220 -17.53 -15.28 12.79
N GLY A 221 -18.33 -15.11 13.85
CA GLY A 221 -17.93 -14.42 15.08
C GLY A 221 -18.20 -12.91 15.11
N TYR A 222 -18.98 -12.34 14.19
CA TYR A 222 -19.31 -10.92 14.24
C TYR A 222 -20.51 -10.66 15.16
N SER A 223 -20.25 -10.18 16.38
CA SER A 223 -21.26 -10.05 17.46
C SER A 223 -22.48 -9.18 17.08
N LYS A 224 -22.27 -8.09 16.34
CA LYS A 224 -23.35 -7.18 15.92
C LYS A 224 -24.44 -7.87 15.07
N ALA A 225 -24.10 -8.97 14.41
CA ALA A 225 -25.09 -9.72 13.63
C ALA A 225 -26.17 -10.34 14.53
N ALA A 226 -25.80 -10.83 15.72
CA ALA A 226 -26.76 -11.39 16.68
C ALA A 226 -27.75 -10.34 17.20
N GLU A 227 -27.27 -9.09 17.41
CA GLU A 227 -28.10 -7.98 17.86
C GLU A 227 -29.17 -7.64 16.81
N VAL A 228 -28.77 -7.56 15.52
CA VAL A 228 -29.71 -7.28 14.42
C VAL A 228 -30.71 -8.40 14.26
N ILE A 229 -30.30 -9.67 14.33
CA ILE A 229 -31.23 -10.83 14.27
C ILE A 229 -32.32 -10.69 15.35
N SER A 230 -31.95 -10.37 16.59
CA SER A 230 -32.92 -10.26 17.69
C SER A 230 -33.86 -9.06 17.56
N GLN A 231 -33.57 -8.08 16.71
CA GLN A 231 -34.45 -6.91 16.48
C GLN A 231 -35.46 -7.13 15.35
N TYR A 232 -35.13 -7.93 14.37
CA TYR A 232 -35.93 -8.09 13.15
C TYR A 232 -36.59 -9.46 13.05
N TYR A 233 -36.15 -10.43 13.86
CA TYR A 233 -36.60 -11.83 13.81
C TYR A 233 -36.82 -12.42 15.23
#